data_1e068b38fe108614e02318d0d4f8c3a9
#
_entry.id   1e068b38fe108614e02318d0d4f8c3a9
#
_cell.length_a   1.000
_cell.length_b   1.000
_cell.length_c   1.000
_cell.angle_alpha   90.00
_cell.angle_beta   90.00
_cell.angle_gamma   90.00
#
_symmetry.space_group_name_H-M   'P 1'
#
loop_
_entity.id
_entity.type
_entity.pdbx_description
1 polymer ?
#
loop_
_entity_poly.entity_id
_entity_poly.type
_entity_poly.pdbx_seq_one_letter_code
_entity_poly.pdbx_strand_id
1 'polypeptide(L)'
;MNTYKKKIKLAVVAPPFSGHLYPILELVLPLLKEKNKYDICVYTGFQKEEVVKKLGFSVKVLLKDKPTAFEKISDTDRQTNPLIAYKQFKENMGLMPEVIKEIEDFFTENKPDIVLADFIAVPVGFVCKKFNIPWITSIPTPFAIENKTTTPAYVGGLYPRNNFFFKLRDKLARSLVRNFKRLVCFILRKQLKELNFTLYNENGEENIYSPYSILGLGMKELEFRNDFPSQFSWAGPCCSSLFQDSVKFINNENFEKTIFLTNGTHLKWAKKLIIDIARELSQKYPQYLFVVSLGSYLERGKEIIKENNLHVYHYLDYDEILPKIDYVIHHGGAGILYSCIKYK
;
A
#
# COMPACT_ATOMS: atom_id res chain seq x y z
N MET A 1 -37.12 -20.38 18.03
CA MET A 1 -36.24 -20.92 16.98
C MET A 1 -35.16 -19.90 16.70
N ASN A 2 -33.95 -20.11 17.23
CA ASN A 2 -32.79 -19.30 16.87
C ASN A 2 -32.35 -19.70 15.44
N THR A 3 -32.78 -18.99 14.43
CA THR A 3 -32.21 -19.09 13.10
C THR A 3 -30.76 -18.59 13.19
N TYR A 4 -29.79 -19.51 13.28
CA TYR A 4 -28.39 -19.19 13.13
C TYR A 4 -28.21 -18.57 11.73
N LYS A 5 -28.14 -17.25 11.65
CA LYS A 5 -27.79 -16.57 10.40
C LYS A 5 -26.39 -17.05 10.03
N LYS A 6 -26.24 -17.64 8.84
CA LYS A 6 -24.95 -18.05 8.28
C LYS A 6 -24.01 -16.84 8.30
N LYS A 7 -22.80 -17.01 8.83
CA LYS A 7 -21.79 -15.95 8.82
C LYS A 7 -21.38 -15.62 7.38
N ILE A 8 -21.13 -14.35 7.12
CA ILE A 8 -20.58 -13.87 5.86
C ILE A 8 -19.07 -14.19 5.87
N LYS A 9 -18.62 -14.99 4.93
CA LYS A 9 -17.20 -15.32 4.74
C LYS A 9 -16.54 -14.21 3.91
N LEU A 10 -15.67 -13.43 4.55
CA LEU A 10 -14.90 -12.37 3.92
C LEU A 10 -13.45 -12.81 3.73
N ALA A 11 -13.01 -12.90 2.48
CA ALA A 11 -11.60 -13.04 2.16
C ALA A 11 -10.96 -11.65 1.97
N VAL A 12 -9.86 -11.39 2.66
CA VAL A 12 -9.05 -10.17 2.52
C VAL A 12 -7.73 -10.53 1.88
N VAL A 13 -7.42 -9.99 0.70
CA VAL A 13 -6.22 -10.36 -0.05
C VAL A 13 -5.34 -9.14 -0.28
N ALA A 14 -4.13 -9.18 0.27
CA ALA A 14 -3.15 -8.11 0.07
C ALA A 14 -1.72 -8.69 0.09
N PRO A 15 -0.80 -8.13 -0.70
CA PRO A 15 0.62 -8.51 -0.62
C PRO A 15 1.21 -8.13 0.74
N PRO A 16 2.34 -8.73 1.16
CA PRO A 16 2.91 -8.52 2.49
C PRO A 16 3.65 -7.18 2.64
N PHE A 17 3.22 -6.15 1.91
CA PHE A 17 3.79 -4.80 1.99
C PHE A 17 3.01 -3.94 2.97
N SER A 18 3.71 -3.29 3.91
CA SER A 18 3.06 -2.52 4.98
C SER A 18 2.10 -1.44 4.46
N GLY A 19 2.47 -0.74 3.36
CA GLY A 19 1.63 0.31 2.76
C GLY A 19 0.36 -0.21 2.06
N HIS A 20 0.23 -1.52 1.87
CA HIS A 20 -0.90 -2.20 1.22
C HIS A 20 -1.71 -3.01 2.24
N LEU A 21 -1.01 -3.85 3.03
CA LEU A 21 -1.66 -4.74 3.98
C LEU A 21 -2.23 -4.00 5.19
N TYR A 22 -1.50 -3.05 5.77
CA TYR A 22 -1.98 -2.38 6.98
C TYR A 22 -3.22 -1.54 6.77
N PRO A 23 -3.34 -0.72 5.71
CA PRO A 23 -4.58 0.01 5.45
C PRO A 23 -5.80 -0.89 5.27
N ILE A 24 -5.65 -2.03 4.57
CA ILE A 24 -6.77 -2.95 4.36
C ILE A 24 -7.13 -3.71 5.64
N LEU A 25 -6.15 -4.04 6.50
CA LEU A 25 -6.41 -4.63 7.82
C LEU A 25 -7.12 -3.64 8.75
N GLU A 26 -6.69 -2.37 8.79
CA GLU A 26 -7.36 -1.33 9.57
C GLU A 26 -8.82 -1.17 9.15
N LEU A 27 -9.11 -1.20 7.85
CA LEU A 27 -10.47 -1.10 7.31
C LEU A 27 -11.38 -2.24 7.83
N VAL A 28 -10.87 -3.46 7.96
CA VAL A 28 -11.66 -4.63 8.38
C VAL A 28 -11.54 -4.97 9.86
N LEU A 29 -10.61 -4.37 10.58
CA LEU A 29 -10.39 -4.64 12.01
C LEU A 29 -11.65 -4.44 12.88
N PRO A 30 -12.50 -3.42 12.66
CA PRO A 30 -13.75 -3.26 13.41
C PRO A 30 -14.71 -4.45 13.25
N LEU A 31 -14.69 -5.15 12.10
CA LEU A 31 -15.56 -6.29 11.83
C LEU A 31 -15.24 -7.52 12.69
N LEU A 32 -14.02 -7.61 13.26
CA LEU A 32 -13.67 -8.67 14.22
C LEU A 32 -14.51 -8.62 15.51
N LYS A 33 -15.08 -7.47 15.85
CA LYS A 33 -15.99 -7.34 16.99
C LYS A 33 -17.33 -8.04 16.72
N GLU A 34 -17.70 -8.21 15.45
CA GLU A 34 -18.95 -8.84 15.01
C GLU A 34 -18.73 -10.33 14.62
N LYS A 35 -18.06 -11.11 15.48
CA LYS A 35 -17.69 -12.53 15.23
C LYS A 35 -18.87 -13.43 14.87
N ASN A 36 -20.08 -13.07 15.29
CA ASN A 36 -21.30 -13.83 14.95
C ASN A 36 -21.81 -13.56 13.53
N LYS A 37 -21.34 -12.48 12.89
CA LYS A 37 -21.77 -12.04 11.56
C LYS A 37 -20.74 -12.30 10.48
N TYR A 38 -19.46 -12.17 10.81
CA TYR A 38 -18.36 -12.29 9.87
C TYR A 38 -17.40 -13.42 10.24
N ASP A 39 -16.92 -14.12 9.21
CA ASP A 39 -15.78 -15.03 9.24
C ASP A 39 -14.73 -14.47 8.28
N ILE A 40 -13.62 -13.95 8.84
CA ILE A 40 -12.64 -13.16 8.08
C ILE A 40 -11.34 -13.95 7.99
N CYS A 41 -10.89 -14.22 6.75
CA CYS A 41 -9.61 -14.83 6.47
C CYS A 41 -8.75 -13.89 5.60
N VAL A 42 -7.51 -13.65 6.04
CA VAL A 42 -6.53 -12.81 5.33
C VAL A 42 -5.58 -13.69 4.53
N TYR A 43 -5.38 -13.36 3.26
CA TYR A 43 -4.46 -14.02 2.34
C TYR A 43 -3.29 -13.07 2.06
N THR A 44 -2.09 -13.43 2.49
CA THR A 44 -0.90 -12.59 2.36
C THR A 44 0.38 -13.44 2.34
N GLY A 45 1.54 -12.81 2.16
CA GLY A 45 2.83 -13.51 2.19
C GLY A 45 3.32 -13.84 3.60
N PHE A 46 4.25 -14.78 3.70
CA PHE A 46 4.82 -15.31 4.93
C PHE A 46 5.32 -14.24 5.91
N GLN A 47 5.93 -13.16 5.38
CA GLN A 47 6.53 -12.07 6.19
C GLN A 47 5.53 -11.37 7.12
N LYS A 48 4.25 -11.48 6.84
CA LYS A 48 3.17 -10.80 7.60
C LYS A 48 2.23 -11.77 8.32
N GLU A 49 2.49 -13.06 8.26
CA GLU A 49 1.65 -14.08 8.91
C GLU A 49 1.47 -13.81 10.41
N GLU A 50 2.58 -13.60 11.15
CA GLU A 50 2.51 -13.34 12.58
C GLU A 50 1.79 -12.05 12.93
N VAL A 51 1.99 -11.01 12.12
CA VAL A 51 1.32 -9.72 12.27
C VAL A 51 -0.20 -9.88 12.17
N VAL A 52 -0.66 -10.60 11.16
CA VAL A 52 -2.09 -10.85 10.92
C VAL A 52 -2.69 -11.67 12.06
N LYS A 53 -1.99 -12.72 12.53
CA LYS A 53 -2.42 -13.56 13.67
C LYS A 53 -2.51 -12.76 14.97
N LYS A 54 -1.53 -11.89 15.25
CA LYS A 54 -1.53 -11.02 16.45
C LYS A 54 -2.73 -10.07 16.49
N LEU A 55 -3.24 -9.64 15.32
CA LEU A 55 -4.45 -8.83 15.22
C LEU A 55 -5.74 -9.63 15.41
N GLY A 56 -5.67 -10.97 15.49
CA GLY A 56 -6.82 -11.85 15.71
C GLY A 56 -7.51 -12.34 14.44
N PHE A 57 -6.92 -12.14 13.26
CA PHE A 57 -7.43 -12.68 12.01
C PHE A 57 -6.96 -14.11 11.76
N SER A 58 -7.79 -14.90 11.07
CA SER A 58 -7.33 -16.12 10.39
C SER A 58 -6.45 -15.73 9.20
N VAL A 59 -5.40 -16.51 8.90
CA VAL A 59 -4.48 -16.22 7.81
C VAL A 59 -4.20 -17.45 6.97
N LYS A 60 -4.13 -17.27 5.64
CA LYS A 60 -3.60 -18.21 4.66
C LYS A 60 -2.38 -17.57 3.99
N VAL A 61 -1.26 -18.27 4.02
CA VAL A 61 0.00 -17.78 3.46
C VAL A 61 0.09 -18.15 1.99
N LEU A 62 0.24 -17.13 1.15
CA LEU A 62 0.49 -17.26 -0.29
C LEU A 62 1.98 -17.47 -0.54
N LEU A 63 2.33 -18.30 -1.52
CA LEU A 63 3.70 -18.65 -1.90
C LEU A 63 4.53 -19.16 -0.72
N LYS A 64 3.93 -20.02 0.12
CA LYS A 64 4.56 -20.52 1.33
C LYS A 64 5.90 -21.20 1.08
N ASP A 65 6.02 -21.92 -0.03
CA ASP A 65 7.25 -22.61 -0.44
C ASP A 65 8.30 -21.66 -1.06
N LYS A 66 7.91 -20.40 -1.29
CA LYS A 66 8.77 -19.33 -1.83
C LYS A 66 8.71 -18.08 -0.94
N PRO A 67 9.09 -18.16 0.33
CA PRO A 67 8.85 -17.10 1.32
C PRO A 67 9.46 -15.74 0.95
N THR A 68 10.51 -15.71 0.12
CA THR A 68 11.17 -14.48 -0.35
C THR A 68 10.65 -13.97 -1.70
N ALA A 69 9.63 -14.61 -2.32
CA ALA A 69 9.16 -14.25 -3.66
C ALA A 69 8.66 -12.79 -3.72
N PHE A 70 7.84 -12.38 -2.74
CA PHE A 70 7.35 -11.01 -2.68
C PHE A 70 8.46 -9.98 -2.44
N GLU A 71 9.49 -10.31 -1.65
CA GLU A 71 10.64 -9.43 -1.40
C GLU A 71 11.45 -9.22 -2.68
N LYS A 72 11.68 -10.27 -3.46
CA LYS A 72 12.40 -10.17 -4.74
C LYS A 72 11.72 -9.29 -5.76
N ILE A 73 10.38 -9.34 -5.82
CA ILE A 73 9.59 -8.48 -6.71
C ILE A 73 9.70 -7.01 -6.30
N SER A 74 9.75 -6.74 -5.00
CA SER A 74 9.83 -5.39 -4.45
C SER A 74 11.26 -4.99 -4.08
N ASP A 75 12.28 -5.71 -4.55
CA ASP A 75 13.68 -5.44 -4.22
C ASP A 75 14.06 -4.00 -4.52
N THR A 76 14.32 -3.27 -3.45
CA THR A 76 14.62 -1.84 -3.45
C THR A 76 16.00 -1.58 -2.87
N ASP A 77 16.91 -2.54 -2.98
CA ASP A 77 18.31 -2.36 -2.53
C ASP A 77 19.04 -1.31 -3.37
N ARG A 78 18.52 -0.99 -4.55
CA ARG A 78 19.08 0.01 -5.47
C ARG A 78 17.99 0.97 -5.96
N GLN A 79 18.40 2.16 -6.36
CA GLN A 79 17.54 3.10 -7.08
C GLN A 79 16.99 2.44 -8.34
N THR A 80 15.68 2.50 -8.52
CA THR A 80 15.01 1.89 -9.67
C THR A 80 15.39 2.63 -10.95
N ASN A 81 15.83 1.87 -11.95
CA ASN A 81 16.00 2.31 -13.33
C ASN A 81 15.04 1.50 -14.24
N PRO A 82 14.84 1.90 -15.51
CA PRO A 82 13.92 1.21 -16.42
C PRO A 82 14.20 -0.29 -16.59
N LEU A 83 15.47 -0.73 -16.55
CA LEU A 83 15.84 -2.14 -16.69
C LEU A 83 15.48 -2.94 -15.43
N ILE A 84 15.73 -2.37 -14.24
CA ILE A 84 15.34 -2.98 -12.96
C ILE A 84 13.82 -3.08 -12.88
N ALA A 85 13.11 -2.01 -13.22
CA ALA A 85 11.65 -2.00 -13.24
C ALA A 85 11.07 -3.06 -14.19
N TYR A 86 11.64 -3.21 -15.39
CA TYR A 86 11.25 -4.26 -16.33
C TYR A 86 11.50 -5.66 -15.78
N LYS A 87 12.65 -5.91 -15.15
CA LYS A 87 12.98 -7.20 -14.53
C LYS A 87 11.99 -7.53 -13.40
N GLN A 88 11.77 -6.61 -12.48
CA GLN A 88 10.80 -6.76 -11.38
C GLN A 88 9.39 -7.05 -11.91
N PHE A 89 8.98 -6.32 -12.95
CA PHE A 89 7.68 -6.53 -13.57
C PHE A 89 7.58 -7.93 -14.22
N LYS A 90 8.61 -8.39 -14.92
CA LYS A 90 8.65 -9.73 -15.51
C LYS A 90 8.60 -10.83 -14.45
N GLU A 91 9.33 -10.68 -13.36
CA GLU A 91 9.31 -11.62 -12.23
C GLU A 91 7.92 -11.66 -11.58
N ASN A 92 7.28 -10.49 -11.36
CA ASN A 92 5.93 -10.41 -10.85
C ASN A 92 4.92 -11.15 -11.74
N MET A 93 4.97 -10.91 -13.05
CA MET A 93 4.12 -11.60 -14.02
C MET A 93 4.36 -13.12 -14.05
N GLY A 94 5.60 -13.56 -13.80
CA GLY A 94 5.94 -14.98 -13.71
C GLY A 94 5.33 -15.70 -12.50
N LEU A 95 5.04 -14.98 -11.42
CA LEU A 95 4.40 -15.53 -10.22
C LEU A 95 2.86 -15.53 -10.28
N MET A 96 2.27 -14.73 -11.16
CA MET A 96 0.80 -14.62 -11.24
C MET A 96 0.08 -15.96 -11.40
N PRO A 97 0.48 -16.90 -12.29
CA PRO A 97 -0.21 -18.17 -12.46
C PRO A 97 -0.22 -19.01 -11.17
N GLU A 98 0.87 -19.00 -10.42
CA GLU A 98 1.00 -19.75 -9.17
C GLU A 98 0.09 -19.14 -8.08
N VAL A 99 0.12 -17.81 -7.92
CA VAL A 99 -0.76 -17.10 -6.98
C VAL A 99 -2.24 -17.31 -7.32
N ILE A 100 -2.60 -17.28 -8.63
CA ILE A 100 -3.96 -17.57 -9.08
C ILE A 100 -4.36 -18.97 -8.64
N LYS A 101 -3.50 -19.98 -8.91
CA LYS A 101 -3.79 -21.37 -8.57
C LYS A 101 -3.97 -21.55 -7.06
N GLU A 102 -3.09 -20.99 -6.23
CA GLU A 102 -3.21 -21.09 -4.77
C GLU A 102 -4.53 -20.47 -4.26
N ILE A 103 -4.91 -19.30 -4.78
CA ILE A 103 -6.16 -18.65 -4.39
C ILE A 103 -7.35 -19.50 -4.86
N GLU A 104 -7.29 -20.09 -6.06
CA GLU A 104 -8.32 -21.01 -6.57
C GLU A 104 -8.48 -22.23 -5.67
N ASP A 105 -7.36 -22.84 -5.26
CA ASP A 105 -7.36 -24.01 -4.37
C ASP A 105 -8.00 -23.65 -3.02
N PHE A 106 -7.59 -22.51 -2.40
CA PHE A 106 -8.21 -22.04 -1.17
C PHE A 106 -9.70 -21.72 -1.30
N PHE A 107 -10.13 -21.12 -2.42
CA PHE A 107 -11.54 -20.79 -2.63
C PHE A 107 -12.38 -22.03 -2.98
N THR A 108 -11.75 -23.07 -3.53
CA THR A 108 -12.38 -24.38 -3.73
C THR A 108 -12.65 -25.07 -2.41
N GLU A 109 -11.69 -25.03 -1.48
CA GLU A 109 -11.84 -25.59 -0.13
C GLU A 109 -12.86 -24.80 0.72
N ASN A 110 -12.82 -23.50 0.66
CA ASN A 110 -13.65 -22.62 1.47
C ASN A 110 -14.04 -21.34 0.71
N LYS A 111 -15.06 -21.47 -0.15
CA LYS A 111 -15.54 -20.37 -0.99
C LYS A 111 -15.98 -19.17 -0.14
N PRO A 112 -15.38 -17.97 -0.29
CA PRO A 112 -15.85 -16.75 0.37
C PRO A 112 -17.15 -16.23 -0.26
N ASP A 113 -17.97 -15.54 0.51
CA ASP A 113 -19.17 -14.87 0.03
C ASP A 113 -18.79 -13.52 -0.65
N ILE A 114 -17.70 -12.88 -0.21
CA ILE A 114 -17.17 -11.63 -0.75
C ILE A 114 -15.66 -11.57 -0.57
N VAL A 115 -14.96 -10.86 -1.48
CA VAL A 115 -13.51 -10.63 -1.39
C VAL A 115 -13.22 -9.14 -1.31
N LEU A 116 -12.35 -8.73 -0.39
CA LEU A 116 -11.72 -7.41 -0.35
C LEU A 116 -10.26 -7.56 -0.78
N ALA A 117 -9.88 -6.96 -1.90
CA ALA A 117 -8.56 -7.11 -2.48
C ALA A 117 -7.82 -5.78 -2.58
N ASP A 118 -6.56 -5.75 -2.18
CA ASP A 118 -5.68 -4.63 -2.50
C ASP A 118 -5.49 -4.51 -4.02
N PHE A 119 -5.37 -3.31 -4.55
CA PHE A 119 -5.35 -3.03 -5.98
C PHE A 119 -4.16 -3.66 -6.72
N ILE A 120 -3.05 -3.95 -6.05
CA ILE A 120 -1.93 -4.67 -6.64
C ILE A 120 -2.06 -6.20 -6.55
N ALA A 121 -3.06 -6.70 -5.82
CA ALA A 121 -3.41 -8.13 -5.81
C ALA A 121 -4.23 -8.50 -7.07
N VAL A 122 -3.73 -8.13 -8.25
CA VAL A 122 -4.39 -8.33 -9.56
C VAL A 122 -4.89 -9.77 -9.79
N PRO A 123 -4.18 -10.83 -9.38
CA PRO A 123 -4.65 -12.22 -9.50
C PRO A 123 -6.06 -12.46 -8.95
N VAL A 124 -6.45 -11.75 -7.90
CA VAL A 124 -7.74 -11.94 -7.22
C VAL A 124 -8.92 -11.67 -8.14
N GLY A 125 -8.84 -10.62 -8.96
CA GLY A 125 -9.94 -10.30 -9.90
C GLY A 125 -10.23 -11.42 -10.89
N PHE A 126 -9.21 -12.17 -11.33
CA PHE A 126 -9.38 -13.32 -12.23
C PHE A 126 -10.08 -14.46 -11.51
N VAL A 127 -9.64 -14.78 -10.30
CA VAL A 127 -10.23 -15.85 -9.50
C VAL A 127 -11.69 -15.52 -9.14
N CYS A 128 -11.96 -14.30 -8.71
CA CYS A 128 -13.31 -13.85 -8.39
C CYS A 128 -14.26 -13.96 -9.59
N LYS A 129 -13.81 -13.57 -10.79
CA LYS A 129 -14.60 -13.76 -12.03
C LYS A 129 -14.88 -15.23 -12.29
N LYS A 130 -13.89 -16.12 -12.19
CA LYS A 130 -14.02 -17.56 -12.41
C LYS A 130 -15.00 -18.23 -11.45
N PHE A 131 -14.95 -17.86 -10.17
CA PHE A 131 -15.79 -18.42 -9.11
C PHE A 131 -17.14 -17.71 -8.96
N ASN A 132 -17.39 -16.66 -9.74
CA ASN A 132 -18.56 -15.79 -9.61
C ASN A 132 -18.74 -15.26 -8.17
N ILE A 133 -17.66 -14.67 -7.63
CA ILE A 133 -17.63 -14.08 -6.31
C ILE A 133 -17.54 -12.55 -6.47
N PRO A 134 -18.41 -11.76 -5.81
CA PRO A 134 -18.27 -10.32 -5.81
C PRO A 134 -17.01 -9.93 -5.04
N TRP A 135 -16.29 -8.90 -5.55
CA TRP A 135 -15.14 -8.37 -4.85
C TRP A 135 -15.13 -6.86 -4.80
N ILE A 136 -14.37 -6.33 -3.86
CA ILE A 136 -14.13 -4.90 -3.66
C ILE A 136 -12.63 -4.67 -3.81
N THR A 137 -12.24 -3.64 -4.56
CA THR A 137 -10.85 -3.20 -4.61
C THR A 137 -10.60 -2.14 -3.55
N SER A 138 -9.58 -2.30 -2.71
CA SER A 138 -9.05 -1.22 -1.86
C SER A 138 -7.80 -0.60 -2.48
N ILE A 139 -7.70 0.72 -2.46
CA ILE A 139 -6.57 1.44 -3.04
C ILE A 139 -6.10 2.55 -2.10
N PRO A 140 -4.94 2.39 -1.44
CA PRO A 140 -4.38 3.42 -0.55
C PRO A 140 -3.83 4.63 -1.31
N THR A 141 -3.62 4.49 -2.63
CA THR A 141 -3.05 5.52 -3.49
C THR A 141 -3.93 5.74 -4.73
N PRO A 142 -5.10 6.39 -4.60
CA PRO A 142 -6.06 6.59 -5.69
C PRO A 142 -5.49 7.25 -6.94
N PHE A 143 -4.37 7.98 -6.84
CA PHE A 143 -3.67 8.56 -7.98
C PHE A 143 -3.26 7.53 -9.04
N ALA A 144 -3.20 6.24 -8.70
CA ALA A 144 -2.89 5.16 -9.64
C ALA A 144 -4.03 4.88 -10.64
N ILE A 145 -5.28 5.25 -10.31
CA ILE A 145 -6.43 5.07 -11.22
C ILE A 145 -6.32 6.05 -12.37
N GLU A 146 -6.48 5.55 -13.60
CA GLU A 146 -6.55 6.43 -14.78
C GLU A 146 -7.79 7.33 -14.75
N ASN A 147 -7.63 8.54 -15.27
CA ASN A 147 -8.71 9.51 -15.44
C ASN A 147 -8.91 9.88 -16.90
N LYS A 148 -10.04 10.53 -17.20
CA LYS A 148 -10.43 10.90 -18.57
C LYS A 148 -10.13 12.38 -18.89
N THR A 149 -10.16 13.26 -17.89
CA THR A 149 -10.23 14.73 -18.14
C THR A 149 -9.14 15.53 -17.45
N THR A 150 -8.63 15.08 -16.29
CA THR A 150 -7.72 15.86 -15.46
C THR A 150 -6.24 15.43 -15.61
N THR A 151 -5.39 15.71 -14.65
CA THR A 151 -3.96 15.36 -14.67
C THR A 151 -3.77 13.84 -14.76
N PRO A 152 -2.78 13.36 -15.53
CA PRO A 152 -2.57 11.92 -15.74
C PRO A 152 -2.13 11.19 -14.48
N ALA A 153 -2.52 9.92 -14.37
CA ALA A 153 -1.94 9.00 -13.41
C ALA A 153 -0.45 8.76 -13.69
N TYR A 154 0.34 8.42 -12.67
CA TYR A 154 1.77 8.03 -12.75
C TYR A 154 2.77 9.06 -13.29
N VAL A 155 2.33 10.16 -13.86
CA VAL A 155 3.22 11.24 -14.33
C VAL A 155 3.30 12.32 -13.25
N GLY A 156 3.84 11.95 -12.11
CA GLY A 156 3.77 12.65 -10.83
C GLY A 156 3.97 14.17 -10.85
N GLY A 157 3.28 14.84 -9.93
CA GLY A 157 3.49 16.25 -9.63
C GLY A 157 2.95 17.25 -10.64
N LEU A 158 2.20 16.81 -11.65
CA LEU A 158 1.57 17.74 -12.60
C LEU A 158 0.39 18.43 -11.92
N TYR A 159 0.60 19.69 -11.55
CA TYR A 159 -0.46 20.51 -10.97
C TYR A 159 -1.53 20.84 -12.04
N PRO A 160 -2.83 20.66 -11.75
CA PRO A 160 -3.91 20.98 -12.70
C PRO A 160 -3.99 22.47 -12.95
N ARG A 161 -4.10 22.86 -14.22
CA ARG A 161 -4.29 24.26 -14.65
C ARG A 161 -5.28 24.33 -15.80
N ASN A 162 -6.09 25.40 -15.88
CA ASN A 162 -7.22 25.51 -16.79
C ASN A 162 -6.91 26.17 -18.15
N ASN A 163 -5.66 26.47 -18.49
CA ASN A 163 -5.34 27.05 -19.80
C ASN A 163 -5.16 25.97 -20.89
N PHE A 164 -5.22 26.38 -22.14
CA PHE A 164 -5.13 25.47 -23.29
C PHE A 164 -3.86 24.61 -23.31
N PHE A 165 -2.71 25.18 -23.03
CA PHE A 165 -1.42 24.47 -23.06
C PHE A 165 -1.36 23.36 -22.02
N PHE A 166 -1.85 23.60 -20.81
CA PHE A 166 -1.86 22.57 -19.75
C PHE A 166 -2.91 21.49 -20.03
N LYS A 167 -4.07 21.82 -20.59
CA LYS A 167 -5.05 20.82 -21.03
C LYS A 167 -4.48 19.93 -22.14
N LEU A 168 -3.72 20.50 -23.09
CA LEU A 168 -3.03 19.74 -24.13
C LEU A 168 -1.94 18.83 -23.52
N ARG A 169 -1.10 19.37 -22.62
CA ARG A 169 -0.11 18.59 -21.85
C ARG A 169 -0.75 17.38 -21.20
N ASP A 170 -1.84 17.60 -20.45
CA ASP A 170 -2.51 16.54 -19.68
C ASP A 170 -3.13 15.48 -20.61
N LYS A 171 -3.71 15.91 -21.75
CA LYS A 171 -4.23 15.00 -22.78
C LYS A 171 -3.13 14.12 -23.38
N LEU A 172 -1.99 14.71 -23.74
CA LEU A 172 -0.85 13.97 -24.29
C LEU A 172 -0.27 13.01 -23.26
N ALA A 173 -0.11 13.45 -22.02
CA ALA A 173 0.43 12.61 -20.95
C ALA A 173 -0.51 11.45 -20.58
N ARG A 174 -1.84 11.65 -20.54
CA ARG A 174 -2.81 10.54 -20.39
C ARG A 174 -2.71 9.55 -21.55
N SER A 175 -2.58 10.04 -22.78
CA SER A 175 -2.39 9.17 -23.96
C SER A 175 -1.10 8.37 -23.87
N LEU A 176 -0.01 8.98 -23.40
CA LEU A 176 1.27 8.30 -23.19
C LEU A 176 1.14 7.16 -22.18
N VAL A 177 0.53 7.41 -21.02
CA VAL A 177 0.29 6.39 -19.99
C VAL A 177 -0.54 5.24 -20.55
N ARG A 178 -1.65 5.51 -21.23
CA ARG A 178 -2.50 4.49 -21.85
C ARG A 178 -1.78 3.65 -22.89
N ASN A 179 -1.01 4.29 -23.77
CA ASN A 179 -0.25 3.59 -24.81
C ASN A 179 0.89 2.76 -24.19
N PHE A 180 1.53 3.24 -23.15
CA PHE A 180 2.52 2.47 -22.40
C PHE A 180 1.88 1.20 -21.81
N LYS A 181 0.73 1.29 -21.12
CA LYS A 181 0.02 0.13 -20.59
C LYS A 181 -0.40 -0.86 -21.69
N ARG A 182 -0.89 -0.34 -22.84
CA ARG A 182 -1.22 -1.18 -24.01
C ARG A 182 0.01 -1.92 -24.56
N LEU A 183 1.16 -1.23 -24.62
CA LEU A 183 2.43 -1.83 -25.04
C LEU A 183 2.84 -2.95 -24.09
N VAL A 184 2.76 -2.72 -22.78
CA VAL A 184 3.04 -3.74 -21.76
C VAL A 184 2.12 -4.96 -21.94
N CYS A 185 0.81 -4.74 -22.10
CA CYS A 185 -0.14 -5.84 -22.35
C CYS A 185 0.14 -6.55 -23.69
N PHE A 186 0.58 -5.85 -24.71
CA PHE A 186 0.99 -6.47 -25.97
C PHE A 186 2.22 -7.35 -25.81
N ILE A 187 3.22 -6.92 -25.06
CA ILE A 187 4.43 -7.72 -24.75
C ILE A 187 4.03 -9.00 -23.99
N LEU A 188 3.08 -8.89 -23.07
CA LEU A 188 2.61 -10.00 -22.23
C LEU A 188 1.39 -10.74 -22.80
N ARG A 189 1.05 -10.51 -24.07
CA ARG A 189 -0.20 -11.02 -24.67
C ARG A 189 -0.41 -12.53 -24.56
N LYS A 190 0.68 -13.31 -24.52
CA LYS A 190 0.60 -14.77 -24.37
C LYS A 190 0.01 -15.13 -22.99
N GLN A 191 0.60 -14.61 -21.93
CA GLN A 191 0.16 -14.84 -20.55
C GLN A 191 -1.23 -14.28 -20.29
N LEU A 192 -1.52 -13.08 -20.78
CA LEU A 192 -2.80 -12.41 -20.60
C LEU A 192 -3.93 -13.10 -21.38
N LYS A 193 -3.64 -13.75 -22.52
CA LYS A 193 -4.62 -14.54 -23.29
C LYS A 193 -5.10 -15.75 -22.50
N GLU A 194 -4.21 -16.45 -21.81
CA GLU A 194 -4.56 -17.59 -20.96
C GLU A 194 -5.50 -17.18 -19.82
N LEU A 195 -5.37 -15.93 -19.33
CA LEU A 195 -6.20 -15.33 -18.30
C LEU A 195 -7.49 -14.68 -18.84
N ASN A 196 -7.72 -14.70 -20.13
CA ASN A 196 -8.83 -14.01 -20.79
C ASN A 196 -8.95 -12.52 -20.36
N PHE A 197 -7.81 -11.84 -20.24
CA PHE A 197 -7.72 -10.48 -19.74
C PHE A 197 -7.81 -9.44 -20.84
N THR A 198 -8.63 -8.43 -20.62
CA THR A 198 -8.68 -7.18 -21.40
C THR A 198 -8.32 -6.01 -20.49
N LEU A 199 -7.42 -5.14 -20.95
CA LEU A 199 -6.93 -4.02 -20.14
C LEU A 199 -8.03 -3.02 -19.77
N TYR A 200 -8.93 -2.73 -20.70
CA TYR A 200 -10.02 -1.77 -20.52
C TYR A 200 -11.36 -2.42 -20.79
N ASN A 201 -12.37 -1.99 -20.05
CA ASN A 201 -13.77 -2.33 -20.29
C ASN A 201 -14.35 -1.47 -21.44
N GLU A 202 -15.63 -1.67 -21.77
CA GLU A 202 -16.35 -0.94 -22.82
C GLU A 202 -16.41 0.57 -22.54
N ASN A 203 -16.40 0.98 -21.28
CA ASN A 203 -16.35 2.38 -20.85
C ASN A 203 -14.94 2.99 -20.91
N GLY A 204 -13.93 2.21 -21.29
CA GLY A 204 -12.53 2.60 -21.33
C GLY A 204 -11.88 2.74 -19.95
N GLU A 205 -12.43 2.11 -18.93
CA GLU A 205 -11.91 2.01 -17.56
C GLU A 205 -11.06 0.77 -17.38
N GLU A 206 -10.14 0.78 -16.44
CA GLU A 206 -9.20 -0.32 -16.20
C GLU A 206 -9.91 -1.54 -15.59
N ASN A 207 -9.82 -2.70 -16.26
CA ASN A 207 -10.42 -3.96 -15.83
C ASN A 207 -9.71 -4.66 -14.68
N ILE A 208 -8.61 -4.12 -14.19
CA ILE A 208 -7.90 -4.66 -13.03
C ILE A 208 -8.63 -4.38 -11.73
N TYR A 209 -9.46 -3.33 -11.70
CA TYR A 209 -10.27 -2.99 -10.53
C TYR A 209 -11.61 -3.70 -10.53
N SER A 210 -12.21 -3.77 -9.34
CA SER A 210 -13.55 -4.33 -9.20
C SER A 210 -14.59 -3.53 -9.99
N PRO A 211 -15.49 -4.20 -10.73
CA PRO A 211 -16.61 -3.54 -11.36
C PRO A 211 -17.72 -3.14 -10.37
N TYR A 212 -17.67 -3.64 -9.13
CA TYR A 212 -18.70 -3.42 -8.11
C TYR A 212 -18.37 -2.24 -7.18
N SER A 213 -17.13 -2.18 -6.66
CA SER A 213 -16.72 -1.13 -5.73
C SER A 213 -15.21 -0.97 -5.69
N ILE A 214 -14.75 0.27 -5.64
CA ILE A 214 -13.35 0.67 -5.43
C ILE A 214 -13.32 1.61 -4.23
N LEU A 215 -12.64 1.22 -3.16
CA LEU A 215 -12.50 2.02 -1.95
C LEU A 215 -11.17 2.76 -1.95
N GLY A 216 -11.21 4.07 -2.11
CA GLY A 216 -10.05 4.95 -1.98
C GLY A 216 -9.73 5.19 -0.50
N LEU A 217 -8.60 4.62 -0.02
CA LEU A 217 -8.16 4.76 1.37
C LEU A 217 -7.33 6.03 1.56
N GLY A 218 -7.91 7.18 1.23
CA GLY A 218 -7.25 8.48 1.26
C GLY A 218 -8.23 9.60 1.56
N MET A 219 -7.71 10.83 1.52
CA MET A 219 -8.49 12.06 1.71
C MET A 219 -8.77 12.70 0.37
N LYS A 220 -10.06 12.98 0.10
CA LYS A 220 -10.51 13.68 -1.12
C LYS A 220 -9.83 15.03 -1.28
N GLU A 221 -9.58 15.72 -0.20
CA GLU A 221 -8.98 17.06 -0.14
C GLU A 221 -7.54 17.11 -0.63
N LEU A 222 -6.84 15.96 -0.63
CA LEU A 222 -5.47 15.83 -1.12
C LEU A 222 -5.40 15.34 -2.58
N GLU A 223 -6.55 15.06 -3.20
CA GLU A 223 -6.59 14.60 -4.58
C GLU A 223 -7.15 15.71 -5.50
N PHE A 224 -6.36 16.08 -6.50
CA PHE A 224 -6.73 17.11 -7.46
C PHE A 224 -7.74 16.64 -8.52
N ARG A 225 -7.90 15.32 -8.67
CA ARG A 225 -8.77 14.71 -9.68
C ARG A 225 -10.13 14.42 -9.08
N ASN A 226 -11.15 14.49 -9.90
CA ASN A 226 -12.54 14.27 -9.52
C ASN A 226 -13.29 13.34 -10.49
N ASP A 227 -12.61 12.86 -11.53
CA ASP A 227 -13.18 12.01 -12.58
C ASP A 227 -12.82 10.54 -12.41
N PHE A 228 -13.11 10.01 -11.22
CA PHE A 228 -12.98 8.59 -10.90
C PHE A 228 -14.09 7.76 -11.55
N PRO A 229 -13.89 6.44 -11.75
CA PRO A 229 -14.96 5.51 -12.14
C PRO A 229 -16.18 5.59 -11.23
N SER A 230 -17.38 5.31 -11.76
CA SER A 230 -18.64 5.44 -11.01
C SER A 230 -18.72 4.57 -9.75
N GLN A 231 -18.02 3.41 -9.74
CA GLN A 231 -17.92 2.50 -8.61
C GLN A 231 -16.90 2.92 -7.54
N PHE A 232 -16.18 4.05 -7.74
CA PHE A 232 -15.23 4.57 -6.78
C PHE A 232 -15.90 5.36 -5.66
N SER A 233 -15.45 5.13 -4.43
CA SER A 233 -15.86 5.91 -3.26
C SER A 233 -14.67 6.13 -2.32
N TRP A 234 -14.66 7.26 -1.62
CA TRP A 234 -13.70 7.53 -0.56
C TRP A 234 -14.12 6.80 0.72
N ALA A 235 -13.21 6.01 1.30
CA ALA A 235 -13.41 5.32 2.58
C ALA A 235 -12.62 5.96 3.73
N GLY A 236 -11.91 7.05 3.45
CA GLY A 236 -11.06 7.73 4.41
C GLY A 236 -9.65 7.14 4.51
N PRO A 237 -8.70 7.88 5.11
CA PRO A 237 -7.34 7.40 5.30
C PRO A 237 -7.30 6.31 6.37
N CYS A 238 -6.56 5.24 6.10
CA CYS A 238 -6.23 4.20 7.06
C CYS A 238 -4.77 4.41 7.50
N CYS A 239 -4.56 5.04 8.63
CA CYS A 239 -3.24 5.44 9.12
C CYS A 239 -3.07 5.27 10.63
N SER A 240 -3.99 4.56 11.30
CA SER A 240 -3.88 4.26 12.72
C SER A 240 -2.87 3.15 12.98
N SER A 241 -2.19 3.19 14.12
CA SER A 241 -1.38 2.06 14.57
C SER A 241 -2.27 0.84 14.81
N LEU A 242 -1.93 -0.27 14.18
CA LEU A 242 -2.59 -1.56 14.40
C LEU A 242 -2.15 -2.24 15.70
N PHE A 243 -1.11 -1.74 16.34
CA PHE A 243 -0.51 -2.34 17.53
C PHE A 243 -0.38 -1.31 18.63
N GLN A 244 -0.75 -1.70 19.85
CA GLN A 244 -0.65 -0.85 21.04
C GLN A 244 0.66 -1.02 21.82
N ASP A 245 1.55 -1.90 21.35
CA ASP A 245 2.83 -2.14 22.03
C ASP A 245 3.80 -1.00 21.78
N SER A 246 3.84 -0.06 22.69
CA SER A 246 4.58 1.18 22.54
C SER A 246 6.02 1.08 23.02
N VAL A 247 6.95 1.45 22.17
CA VAL A 247 8.26 1.92 22.61
C VAL A 247 8.10 3.37 23.03
N LYS A 248 8.18 3.65 24.31
CA LYS A 248 8.07 5.03 24.80
C LYS A 248 9.27 5.85 24.29
N PHE A 249 9.05 6.60 23.21
CA PHE A 249 9.96 7.68 22.87
C PHE A 249 9.85 8.77 23.96
N ILE A 250 10.95 9.03 24.64
CA ILE A 250 11.03 10.10 25.64
C ILE A 250 11.62 11.31 24.92
N ASN A 251 10.82 12.36 24.77
CA ASN A 251 11.33 13.63 24.26
C ASN A 251 12.36 14.19 25.26
N ASN A 252 13.47 14.70 24.74
CA ASN A 252 14.50 15.34 25.57
C ASN A 252 14.22 16.85 25.57
N GLU A 253 13.74 17.35 26.71
CA GLU A 253 13.39 18.77 26.91
C GLU A 253 14.56 19.75 26.76
N ASN A 254 15.79 19.24 26.60
CA ASN A 254 16.99 20.06 26.40
C ASN A 254 17.14 20.66 24.99
N PHE A 255 16.24 20.31 24.06
CA PHE A 255 16.30 20.80 22.68
C PHE A 255 15.13 21.71 22.36
N GLU A 256 15.38 22.74 21.54
CA GLU A 256 14.35 23.71 21.13
C GLU A 256 13.25 23.09 20.28
N LYS A 257 13.61 22.13 19.39
CA LYS A 257 12.73 21.46 18.47
C LYS A 257 13.13 20.01 18.26
N THR A 258 12.15 19.16 18.01
CA THR A 258 12.37 17.77 17.62
C THR A 258 11.94 17.55 16.18
N ILE A 259 12.86 17.06 15.34
CA ILE A 259 12.66 16.81 13.91
C ILE A 259 12.70 15.31 13.66
N PHE A 260 11.61 14.76 13.10
CA PHE A 260 11.51 13.36 12.75
C PHE A 260 11.81 13.13 11.27
N LEU A 261 12.64 12.13 10.95
CA LEU A 261 12.98 11.77 9.57
C LEU A 261 12.63 10.30 9.29
N THR A 262 11.97 10.04 8.15
CA THR A 262 11.69 8.66 7.73
C THR A 262 11.54 8.52 6.21
N ASN A 263 12.10 7.42 5.68
CA ASN A 263 11.91 6.99 4.28
C ASN A 263 10.93 5.81 4.17
N GLY A 264 10.14 5.54 5.24
CA GLY A 264 9.22 4.41 5.29
C GLY A 264 9.92 3.05 5.33
N THR A 265 9.20 1.99 4.92
CA THR A 265 9.65 0.60 5.09
C THR A 265 10.36 0.03 3.86
N HIS A 266 10.06 0.51 2.64
CA HIS A 266 10.45 -0.14 1.39
C HIS A 266 11.77 0.32 0.78
N LEU A 267 12.18 1.57 0.97
CA LEU A 267 13.35 2.13 0.29
C LEU A 267 14.66 1.74 1.00
N LYS A 268 15.11 0.51 0.87
CA LYS A 268 16.31 0.00 1.55
C LYS A 268 17.58 0.79 1.18
N TRP A 269 17.73 1.16 -0.09
CA TRP A 269 18.84 1.98 -0.56
C TRP A 269 18.90 3.37 0.09
N ALA A 270 17.75 3.91 0.46
CA ALA A 270 17.65 5.25 1.05
C ALA A 270 17.87 5.27 2.58
N LYS A 271 17.99 4.11 3.24
CA LYS A 271 18.18 4.05 4.71
C LYS A 271 19.51 4.63 5.14
N LYS A 272 20.58 4.37 4.40
CA LYS A 272 21.87 4.98 4.66
C LYS A 272 21.83 6.48 4.40
N LEU A 273 21.26 6.88 3.26
CA LEU A 273 21.16 8.29 2.87
C LEU A 273 20.43 9.14 3.92
N ILE A 274 19.31 8.64 4.49
CA ILE A 274 18.58 9.43 5.51
C ILE A 274 19.35 9.57 6.80
N ILE A 275 20.17 8.57 7.18
CA ILE A 275 21.08 8.68 8.34
C ILE A 275 22.15 9.74 8.05
N ASP A 276 22.77 9.72 6.88
CA ASP A 276 23.80 10.68 6.50
C ASP A 276 23.24 12.12 6.49
N ILE A 277 22.08 12.33 5.89
CA ILE A 277 21.35 13.61 5.91
C ILE A 277 21.06 14.06 7.36
N ALA A 278 20.53 13.16 8.19
CA ALA A 278 20.21 13.48 9.58
C ALA A 278 21.47 13.86 10.37
N ARG A 279 22.61 13.22 10.11
CA ARG A 279 23.88 13.54 10.75
C ARG A 279 24.41 14.91 10.32
N GLU A 280 24.35 15.25 9.04
CA GLU A 280 24.70 16.59 8.56
C GLU A 280 23.82 17.68 9.18
N LEU A 281 22.51 17.42 9.26
CA LEU A 281 21.57 18.34 9.89
C LEU A 281 21.83 18.50 11.40
N SER A 282 22.14 17.41 12.11
CA SER A 282 22.43 17.44 13.55
C SER A 282 23.70 18.26 13.88
N GLN A 283 24.71 18.17 13.04
CA GLN A 283 25.92 18.97 13.16
C GLN A 283 25.66 20.46 12.89
N LYS A 284 24.81 20.75 11.89
CA LYS A 284 24.51 22.13 11.50
C LYS A 284 23.57 22.86 12.47
N TYR A 285 22.67 22.09 13.13
CA TYR A 285 21.63 22.59 14.03
C TYR A 285 21.70 21.88 15.39
N PRO A 286 22.75 22.15 16.22
CA PRO A 286 22.96 21.45 17.49
C PRO A 286 21.86 21.69 18.53
N GLN A 287 21.08 22.76 18.37
CA GLN A 287 19.94 23.10 19.23
C GLN A 287 18.68 22.23 18.97
N TYR A 288 18.63 21.45 17.87
CA TYR A 288 17.49 20.61 17.53
C TYR A 288 17.81 19.12 17.73
N LEU A 289 16.82 18.34 18.17
CA LEU A 289 16.89 16.89 18.24
C LEU A 289 16.44 16.28 16.92
N PHE A 290 17.25 15.43 16.34
CA PHE A 290 16.94 14.66 15.14
C PHE A 290 16.66 13.21 15.49
N VAL A 291 15.46 12.72 15.11
CA VAL A 291 15.00 11.36 15.35
C VAL A 291 14.74 10.69 14.02
N VAL A 292 15.36 9.56 13.77
CA VAL A 292 15.24 8.81 12.50
C VAL A 292 14.57 7.47 12.75
N SER A 293 13.58 7.10 11.93
CA SER A 293 13.03 5.74 11.89
C SER A 293 13.28 5.10 10.52
N LEU A 294 13.96 3.94 10.53
CA LEU A 294 14.33 3.21 9.33
C LEU A 294 13.22 2.28 8.80
N GLY A 295 12.09 2.17 9.49
CA GLY A 295 10.95 1.38 9.06
C GLY A 295 11.15 -0.15 9.14
N SER A 296 12.15 -0.65 9.88
CA SER A 296 12.39 -2.09 10.07
C SER A 296 11.59 -2.61 11.26
N TYR A 297 10.37 -3.09 11.00
CA TYR A 297 9.41 -3.49 12.03
C TYR A 297 9.87 -4.64 12.92
N LEU A 298 10.67 -5.58 12.40
CA LEU A 298 11.14 -6.76 13.16
C LEU A 298 12.00 -6.38 14.37
N GLU A 299 12.67 -5.25 14.33
CA GLU A 299 13.52 -4.72 15.40
C GLU A 299 12.92 -3.44 16.01
N ARG A 300 11.62 -3.43 16.18
CA ARG A 300 10.85 -2.31 16.73
C ARG A 300 11.46 -1.75 18.00
N GLY A 301 11.63 -0.44 18.05
CA GLY A 301 12.12 0.30 19.21
C GLY A 301 13.59 0.15 19.56
N LYS A 302 14.32 -0.68 18.84
CA LYS A 302 15.76 -0.79 19.04
C LYS A 302 16.44 0.46 18.49
N GLU A 303 17.12 1.17 19.37
CA GLU A 303 17.98 2.30 19.00
C GLU A 303 19.31 1.78 18.44
N ILE A 304 19.72 2.33 17.29
CA ILE A 304 20.94 1.92 16.58
C ILE A 304 22.06 2.95 16.80
N ILE A 305 21.69 4.23 16.79
CA ILE A 305 22.63 5.35 16.97
C ILE A 305 22.03 6.25 18.04
N LYS A 306 22.84 6.58 19.02
CA LYS A 306 22.57 7.59 20.06
C LYS A 306 23.76 8.53 20.14
N GLU A 307 23.68 9.61 19.43
CA GLU A 307 24.63 10.72 19.48
C GLU A 307 23.93 11.88 20.19
N ASN A 308 24.65 12.96 20.59
CA ASN A 308 24.10 14.07 21.40
C ASN A 308 22.67 14.49 21.00
N ASN A 309 22.48 14.89 19.75
CA ASN A 309 21.21 15.36 19.22
C ASN A 309 20.74 14.55 17.98
N LEU A 310 21.24 13.32 17.78
CA LEU A 310 20.83 12.40 16.73
C LEU A 310 20.54 11.01 17.30
N HIS A 311 19.29 10.58 17.17
CA HIS A 311 18.81 9.27 17.60
C HIS A 311 18.25 8.51 16.40
N VAL A 312 18.75 7.31 16.11
CA VAL A 312 18.31 6.46 15.00
C VAL A 312 17.74 5.17 15.54
N TYR A 313 16.52 4.85 15.12
CA TYR A 313 15.79 3.66 15.52
C TYR A 313 15.50 2.76 14.31
N HIS A 314 15.44 1.46 14.54
CA HIS A 314 14.95 0.52 13.51
C HIS A 314 13.50 0.82 13.10
N TYR A 315 12.63 1.05 14.08
CA TYR A 315 11.23 1.40 13.86
C TYR A 315 10.66 2.18 15.05
N LEU A 316 9.96 3.25 14.76
CA LEU A 316 9.11 3.97 15.70
C LEU A 316 7.68 4.05 15.15
N ASP A 317 6.72 3.87 16.04
CA ASP A 317 5.31 3.99 15.70
C ASP A 317 4.91 5.45 15.54
N TYR A 318 4.19 5.75 14.45
CA TYR A 318 3.79 7.13 14.15
C TYR A 318 2.81 7.69 15.18
N ASP A 319 1.88 6.86 15.70
CA ASP A 319 0.91 7.30 16.71
C ASP A 319 1.57 7.66 18.04
N GLU A 320 2.78 7.18 18.30
CA GLU A 320 3.53 7.48 19.51
C GLU A 320 4.50 8.64 19.37
N ILE A 321 5.15 8.72 18.21
CA ILE A 321 6.19 9.72 18.03
C ILE A 321 5.64 11.07 17.55
N LEU A 322 4.69 11.07 16.59
CA LEU A 322 4.24 12.31 15.95
C LEU A 322 3.62 13.34 16.91
N PRO A 323 2.89 12.94 17.97
CA PRO A 323 2.41 13.92 18.97
C PRO A 323 3.51 14.72 19.69
N LYS A 324 4.77 14.26 19.59
CA LYS A 324 5.94 14.83 20.29
C LYS A 324 6.92 15.51 19.33
N ILE A 325 6.57 15.63 18.06
CA ILE A 325 7.41 16.09 16.96
C ILE A 325 6.97 17.48 16.50
N ASP A 326 7.91 18.38 16.31
CA ASP A 326 7.64 19.70 15.73
C ASP A 326 7.65 19.68 14.20
N TYR A 327 8.56 18.93 13.59
CA TYR A 327 8.72 18.86 12.14
C TYR A 327 8.98 17.44 11.65
N VAL A 328 8.41 17.09 10.49
CA VAL A 328 8.61 15.80 9.86
C VAL A 328 9.20 15.96 8.46
N ILE A 329 10.29 15.26 8.20
CA ILE A 329 10.89 15.12 6.87
C ILE A 329 10.62 13.70 6.39
N HIS A 330 9.86 13.55 5.31
CA HIS A 330 9.44 12.22 4.83
C HIS A 330 9.37 12.11 3.30
N HIS A 331 9.34 10.88 2.82
CA HIS A 331 9.33 10.53 1.39
C HIS A 331 7.97 10.69 0.67
N GLY A 332 6.93 11.17 1.35
CA GLY A 332 5.60 11.36 0.76
C GLY A 332 4.72 10.11 0.72
N GLY A 333 5.08 9.03 1.42
CA GLY A 333 4.23 7.83 1.50
C GLY A 333 2.88 8.13 2.16
N ALA A 334 1.80 7.46 1.73
CA ALA A 334 0.44 7.71 2.21
C ALA A 334 0.31 7.58 3.74
N GLY A 335 0.90 6.53 4.34
CA GLY A 335 0.81 6.30 5.79
C GLY A 335 1.36 7.46 6.59
N ILE A 336 2.61 7.90 6.34
CA ILE A 336 3.22 9.01 7.09
C ILE A 336 2.52 10.34 6.80
N LEU A 337 2.10 10.59 5.55
CA LEU A 337 1.39 11.81 5.18
C LEU A 337 0.09 11.95 5.98
N TYR A 338 -0.75 10.91 6.00
CA TYR A 338 -2.02 10.94 6.74
C TYR A 338 -1.80 10.95 8.26
N SER A 339 -0.77 10.27 8.76
CA SER A 339 -0.40 10.33 10.18
C SER A 339 0.04 11.75 10.58
N CYS A 340 0.81 12.45 9.74
CA CYS A 340 1.15 13.86 10.00
C CYS A 340 -0.10 14.76 10.06
N ILE A 341 -1.08 14.54 9.18
CA ILE A 341 -2.34 15.29 9.20
C ILE A 341 -3.16 15.00 10.47
N LYS A 342 -3.15 13.74 10.93
CA LYS A 342 -3.84 13.30 12.15
C LYS A 342 -3.31 13.99 13.41
N TYR A 343 -2.01 14.28 13.46
CA TYR A 343 -1.32 14.77 14.67
C TYR A 343 -0.84 16.23 14.56
N LYS A 344 -1.48 17.01 13.73
CA LYS A 344 -1.22 18.45 13.64
C LYS A 344 -1.38 19.19 14.95
#